data_cf42e292f4b48ad233955c2133e944d4
#
_entry.id   cf42e292f4b48ad233955c2133e944d4
#
_cell.length_a   1.000
_cell.length_b   1.000
_cell.length_c   1.000
_cell.angle_alpha   90.00
_cell.angle_beta   90.00
_cell.angle_gamma   90.00
#
_symmetry.space_group_name_H-M   'P 1'
#
loop_
_entity.id
_entity.type
_entity.pdbx_description
1 polymer ?
#
loop_
_entity_poly.entity_id
_entity_poly.type
_entity_poly.pdbx_seq_one_letter_code
_entity_poly.pdbx_strand_id
1 'polypeptide(L)'
;MSIALDQLNFVIELEDGAPLQQQIRERLIHSVATGILEPGARVPASRQLARRLGVSRNTVLIVYQQLTAEGYLVARERSGLFVAGDLIEIASQRWSKAPGETVQPSPPLRALIKRRSRFDLSRRIPPDWALHPFPFLEGCLDTELSFMGEWRDASRAAFSAHEFNAWSREFAESDDDKLMHEVRTKILPRRGIEAREDEVLITEGWKQGLDLIVQLFVDAKRPVAIEEPGLPEVRELLRLHRAGIVVQPVDQEGLVVDERLDRCELVVVTPRRHAPTGVSMARARQKQLLRRMADQDGLIVEIDLSSGGVNDSQAPAMKSLDDSGRVLHISNLCDVFGPGLRLGVVVAPAEVIRELRKVRSLVAGPASRAAQRIGALLISLGHHDTAAAKVRRAISERLTALRDALNYYLPRLVLIDPKLSGTSIWVTGPPGLNAALLAKEAATRGVLIEPAKRFFHDDRNGANAFRMGVSGLSVGRIRAGVAELAKVIHELTDPVLDRLNEETPTWLSTEQIAQVMPDSTLLCRTAYGDPYSVEVHADGRLVGKAGYAHEDCDEGSWWIEDDHWCRRWKNWSYGETARFLTVLEGDQIRWYKDDLILFNRGVIVRGLGADAPGDDTAHTSTS
;
A
#
# COMPACT_ATOMS: atom_id res chain seq x y z
N MET A 1 -5.95 40.31 37.76
CA MET A 1 -6.11 39.23 38.76
C MET A 1 -5.06 38.16 38.44
N SER A 2 -4.31 37.67 39.46
CA SER A 2 -3.38 36.54 39.25
C SER A 2 -4.21 35.28 39.15
N ILE A 3 -4.19 34.57 38.01
CA ILE A 3 -4.84 33.28 37.89
C ILE A 3 -4.22 32.34 38.91
N ALA A 4 -5.05 31.72 39.73
CA ALA A 4 -4.61 30.76 40.73
C ALA A 4 -3.91 29.61 39.98
N LEU A 5 -2.70 29.29 40.40
CA LEU A 5 -1.88 28.19 39.84
C LEU A 5 -2.66 26.84 39.82
N ASP A 6 -3.72 26.73 40.63
CA ASP A 6 -4.57 25.54 40.77
C ASP A 6 -5.44 25.26 39.55
N GLN A 7 -5.70 26.24 38.69
CA GLN A 7 -6.47 26.08 37.45
C GLN A 7 -5.63 25.52 36.31
N LEU A 8 -4.31 25.53 36.42
CA LEU A 8 -3.40 24.95 35.45
C LEU A 8 -3.14 23.49 35.84
N ASN A 9 -3.95 22.58 35.32
CA ASN A 9 -3.81 21.12 35.53
C ASN A 9 -2.62 20.58 34.72
N PHE A 10 -1.38 20.90 35.17
CA PHE A 10 -0.16 20.39 34.54
C PHE A 10 0.24 19.05 35.16
N VAL A 11 0.10 17.99 34.42
CA VAL A 11 0.78 16.71 34.66
C VAL A 11 1.93 16.61 33.67
N ILE A 12 3.17 16.55 34.17
CA ILE A 12 4.36 16.27 33.35
C ILE A 12 4.66 14.79 33.52
N GLU A 13 4.69 14.05 32.44
CA GLU A 13 5.05 12.65 32.42
C GLU A 13 6.56 12.54 32.21
N LEU A 14 7.28 12.13 33.25
CA LEU A 14 8.73 11.99 33.21
C LEU A 14 9.20 10.78 32.36
N GLU A 15 8.29 9.86 32.06
CA GLU A 15 8.55 8.61 31.29
C GLU A 15 8.19 8.74 29.79
N ASP A 16 7.49 9.76 29.39
CA ASP A 16 7.14 10.00 27.99
C ASP A 16 8.33 10.66 27.28
N GLY A 17 9.00 9.99 26.36
CA GLY A 17 10.28 10.36 25.73
C GLY A 17 10.40 11.79 25.11
N ALA A 18 9.42 12.66 25.31
CA ALA A 18 9.44 14.05 24.86
C ALA A 18 10.22 14.94 25.84
N PRO A 19 11.08 15.87 25.35
CA PRO A 19 11.82 16.81 26.20
C PRO A 19 10.90 17.64 27.12
N LEU A 20 11.27 17.81 28.40
CA LEU A 20 10.47 18.57 29.38
C LEU A 20 10.10 19.98 28.90
N GLN A 21 10.98 20.65 28.17
CA GLN A 21 10.70 21.97 27.57
C GLN A 21 9.53 21.90 26.58
N GLN A 22 9.49 20.86 25.74
CA GLN A 22 8.42 20.66 24.78
C GLN A 22 7.09 20.40 25.48
N GLN A 23 7.05 19.52 26.46
CA GLN A 23 5.84 19.23 27.23
C GLN A 23 5.27 20.48 27.90
N ILE A 24 6.12 21.29 28.57
CA ILE A 24 5.69 22.53 29.22
C ILE A 24 5.17 23.54 28.19
N ARG A 25 5.85 23.66 27.04
CA ARG A 25 5.45 24.56 25.96
C ARG A 25 4.08 24.18 25.40
N GLU A 26 3.88 22.92 25.04
CA GLU A 26 2.62 22.42 24.48
C GLU A 26 1.45 22.59 25.45
N ARG A 27 1.67 22.34 26.74
CA ARG A 27 0.65 22.52 27.79
C ARG A 27 0.28 24.00 27.97
N LEU A 28 1.23 24.90 27.91
CA LEU A 28 0.96 26.35 27.97
C LEU A 28 0.18 26.82 26.74
N ILE A 29 0.58 26.41 25.55
CA ILE A 29 -0.16 26.68 24.31
C ILE A 29 -1.58 26.14 24.39
N HIS A 30 -1.76 24.90 24.85
CA HIS A 30 -3.07 24.31 25.04
C HIS A 30 -3.93 25.11 26.03
N SER A 31 -3.35 25.55 27.15
CA SER A 31 -4.08 26.36 28.15
C SER A 31 -4.51 27.73 27.63
N VAL A 32 -3.70 28.31 26.75
CA VAL A 32 -4.04 29.53 26.01
C VAL A 32 -5.14 29.29 25.00
N ALA A 33 -5.01 28.19 24.22
CA ALA A 33 -5.96 27.82 23.18
C ALA A 33 -7.34 27.44 23.69
N THR A 34 -7.39 26.80 24.87
CA THR A 34 -8.64 26.39 25.54
C THR A 34 -9.27 27.48 26.41
N GLY A 35 -8.65 28.68 26.47
CA GLY A 35 -9.15 29.81 27.28
C GLY A 35 -8.93 29.67 28.79
N ILE A 36 -8.23 28.62 29.24
CA ILE A 36 -7.82 28.50 30.67
C ILE A 36 -6.89 29.67 31.06
N LEU A 37 -6.02 30.07 30.10
CA LEU A 37 -5.25 31.30 30.18
C LEU A 37 -5.88 32.31 29.23
N GLU A 38 -6.69 33.22 29.77
CA GLU A 38 -7.39 34.24 28.99
C GLU A 38 -6.40 35.26 28.36
N PRO A 39 -6.78 35.86 27.22
CA PRO A 39 -6.02 36.97 26.63
C PRO A 39 -5.75 38.10 27.64
N GLY A 40 -4.52 38.55 27.74
CA GLY A 40 -4.12 39.54 28.70
C GLY A 40 -3.94 39.05 30.14
N ALA A 41 -4.17 37.79 30.41
CA ALA A 41 -3.92 37.18 31.70
C ALA A 41 -2.44 37.11 32.02
N ARG A 42 -2.05 37.34 33.27
CA ARG A 42 -0.67 37.22 33.73
C ARG A 42 -0.30 35.75 33.91
N VAL A 43 0.76 35.29 33.23
CA VAL A 43 1.28 33.93 33.45
C VAL A 43 2.03 33.83 34.77
N PRO A 44 2.10 32.64 35.40
CA PRO A 44 2.82 32.44 36.65
C PRO A 44 4.27 32.82 36.55
N ALA A 45 4.85 33.33 37.64
CA ALA A 45 6.28 33.64 37.67
C ALA A 45 7.11 32.37 37.46
N SER A 46 8.19 32.44 36.67
CA SER A 46 9.02 31.29 36.32
C SER A 46 9.50 30.46 37.52
N ARG A 47 9.76 31.12 38.67
CA ARG A 47 10.13 30.42 39.92
C ARG A 47 8.96 29.62 40.51
N GLN A 48 7.74 30.16 40.41
CA GLN A 48 6.56 29.48 40.92
C GLN A 48 6.17 28.28 40.06
N LEU A 49 6.18 28.44 38.72
CA LEU A 49 5.88 27.36 37.79
C LEU A 49 6.94 26.26 37.89
N ALA A 50 8.23 26.59 37.94
CA ALA A 50 9.32 25.63 38.07
C ALA A 50 9.21 24.78 39.35
N ARG A 51 8.89 25.44 40.49
CA ARG A 51 8.70 24.72 41.77
C ARG A 51 7.52 23.76 41.73
N ARG A 52 6.40 24.15 41.09
CA ARG A 52 5.20 23.33 40.98
C ARG A 52 5.41 22.10 40.06
N LEU A 53 6.15 22.30 38.97
CA LEU A 53 6.43 21.26 37.98
C LEU A 53 7.63 20.39 38.35
N GLY A 54 8.34 20.68 39.43
CA GLY A 54 9.54 19.94 39.81
C GLY A 54 10.72 20.09 38.84
N VAL A 55 10.75 21.16 38.04
CA VAL A 55 11.77 21.40 37.01
C VAL A 55 12.69 22.55 37.34
N SER A 56 13.79 22.69 36.61
CA SER A 56 14.69 23.82 36.78
C SER A 56 14.02 25.15 36.36
N ARG A 57 14.32 26.26 37.05
CA ARG A 57 13.85 27.60 36.66
C ARG A 57 14.29 27.95 35.23
N ASN A 58 15.47 27.48 34.83
CA ASN A 58 16.00 27.76 33.51
C ASN A 58 15.18 27.11 32.40
N THR A 59 14.68 25.90 32.63
CA THR A 59 13.76 25.18 31.73
C THR A 59 12.52 26.01 31.44
N VAL A 60 11.89 26.56 32.48
CA VAL A 60 10.69 27.42 32.34
C VAL A 60 11.03 28.75 31.66
N LEU A 61 12.19 29.33 31.95
CA LEU A 61 12.62 30.57 31.31
C LEU A 61 12.81 30.44 29.81
N ILE A 62 13.43 29.33 29.37
CA ILE A 62 13.62 29.04 27.95
C ILE A 62 12.26 28.92 27.25
N VAL A 63 11.31 28.18 27.85
CA VAL A 63 9.94 28.03 27.30
C VAL A 63 9.23 29.39 27.22
N TYR A 64 9.36 30.23 28.25
CA TYR A 64 8.75 31.55 28.23
C TYR A 64 9.37 32.47 27.17
N GLN A 65 10.69 32.39 26.97
CA GLN A 65 11.37 33.13 25.89
C GLN A 65 10.90 32.68 24.52
N GLN A 66 10.77 31.36 24.31
CA GLN A 66 10.24 30.80 23.06
C GLN A 66 8.81 31.26 22.80
N LEU A 67 7.90 31.13 23.79
CA LEU A 67 6.51 31.57 23.65
C LEU A 67 6.39 33.09 23.46
N THR A 68 7.34 33.88 23.99
CA THR A 68 7.39 35.32 23.73
C THR A 68 7.86 35.61 22.31
N ALA A 69 8.88 34.92 21.83
CA ALA A 69 9.36 35.03 20.45
C ALA A 69 8.31 34.59 19.41
N GLU A 70 7.50 33.59 19.76
CA GLU A 70 6.40 33.09 18.96
C GLU A 70 5.11 33.94 19.04
N GLY A 71 5.10 34.99 19.90
CA GLY A 71 3.97 35.91 20.04
C GLY A 71 2.82 35.41 20.93
N TYR A 72 2.95 34.29 21.62
CA TYR A 72 1.95 33.82 22.59
C TYR A 72 1.97 34.60 23.90
N LEU A 73 3.15 35.11 24.28
CA LEU A 73 3.35 35.89 25.47
C LEU A 73 3.94 37.28 25.17
N VAL A 74 3.57 38.29 25.93
CA VAL A 74 4.08 39.64 25.83
C VAL A 74 4.66 40.08 27.19
N ALA A 75 5.88 40.60 27.17
CA ALA A 75 6.50 41.19 28.37
C ALA A 75 5.96 42.60 28.61
N ARG A 76 5.48 42.87 29.83
CA ARG A 76 5.16 44.25 30.27
C ARG A 76 6.17 44.67 31.30
N GLU A 77 6.78 45.82 31.06
CA GLU A 77 7.82 46.38 31.95
C GLU A 77 7.37 46.38 33.41
N ARG A 78 8.20 45.87 34.30
CA ARG A 78 8.00 45.77 35.75
C ARG A 78 6.75 44.98 36.19
N SER A 79 5.96 44.41 35.25
CA SER A 79 4.70 43.74 35.54
C SER A 79 4.73 42.24 35.28
N GLY A 80 5.69 41.72 34.47
CA GLY A 80 5.84 40.30 34.15
C GLY A 80 5.42 39.94 32.75
N LEU A 81 5.15 38.65 32.52
CA LEU A 81 4.69 38.10 31.25
C LEU A 81 3.18 37.91 31.25
N PHE A 82 2.57 38.24 30.13
CA PHE A 82 1.13 38.20 29.91
C PHE A 82 0.82 37.46 28.61
N VAL A 83 -0.34 36.81 28.53
CA VAL A 83 -0.85 36.23 27.30
C VAL A 83 -1.12 37.34 26.28
N ALA A 84 -0.67 37.19 25.05
CA ALA A 84 -0.88 38.16 23.99
C ALA A 84 -2.37 38.30 23.63
N GLY A 85 -2.86 39.55 23.45
CA GLY A 85 -4.29 39.84 23.20
C GLY A 85 -4.73 39.58 21.77
N ASP A 86 -3.93 39.99 20.80
CA ASP A 86 -4.40 40.18 19.43
C ASP A 86 -4.45 38.90 18.58
N LEU A 87 -3.57 37.91 18.85
CA LEU A 87 -3.55 36.65 18.10
C LEU A 87 -4.56 35.63 18.60
N ILE A 88 -5.02 35.74 19.82
CA ILE A 88 -5.87 34.80 20.51
C ILE A 88 -7.33 35.05 20.25
N GLU A 89 -7.71 36.28 19.98
CA GLU A 89 -9.10 36.64 19.64
C GLU A 89 -9.55 35.96 18.33
N ILE A 90 -8.66 35.84 17.36
CA ILE A 90 -8.88 35.12 16.09
C ILE A 90 -8.87 33.61 16.30
N ALA A 91 -8.02 33.10 17.17
CA ALA A 91 -7.94 31.67 17.47
C ALA A 91 -9.09 31.21 18.36
N SER A 92 -9.47 31.98 19.39
CA SER A 92 -10.55 31.65 20.30
C SER A 92 -11.94 31.70 19.63
N GLN A 93 -12.16 32.62 18.69
CA GLN A 93 -13.39 32.62 17.88
C GLN A 93 -13.51 31.40 16.94
N ARG A 94 -12.39 30.82 16.52
CA ARG A 94 -12.38 29.60 15.71
C ARG A 94 -12.46 28.31 16.54
N TRP A 95 -12.00 28.31 17.80
CA TRP A 95 -11.91 27.12 18.65
C TRP A 95 -12.95 27.07 19.77
N SER A 96 -13.72 28.13 19.99
CA SER A 96 -14.87 28.12 20.89
C SER A 96 -16.10 27.36 20.36
N LYS A 97 -16.03 26.87 19.10
CA LYS A 97 -16.96 25.84 18.65
C LYS A 97 -16.56 24.53 19.33
N ALA A 98 -17.43 24.05 20.22
CA ALA A 98 -17.25 22.81 20.96
C ALA A 98 -16.79 21.67 20.00
N PRO A 99 -15.88 20.78 20.46
CA PRO A 99 -15.57 19.56 19.70
C PRO A 99 -16.85 18.70 19.64
N GLY A 100 -17.59 18.81 18.55
CA GLY A 100 -18.88 18.13 18.37
C GLY A 100 -19.82 18.80 17.37
N GLU A 101 -19.70 20.12 17.16
CA GLU A 101 -20.36 20.76 16.02
C GLU A 101 -19.50 20.61 14.77
N THR A 102 -19.50 19.41 14.19
CA THR A 102 -19.11 19.26 12.79
C THR A 102 -20.10 20.06 11.97
N VAL A 103 -19.65 21.21 11.45
CA VAL A 103 -20.38 21.90 10.38
C VAL A 103 -20.57 20.86 9.28
N GLN A 104 -21.77 20.32 9.18
CA GLN A 104 -22.11 19.49 8.05
C GLN A 104 -22.15 20.40 6.83
N PRO A 105 -21.19 20.28 5.91
CA PRO A 105 -21.21 21.10 4.70
C PRO A 105 -22.44 20.72 3.90
N SER A 106 -23.33 21.68 3.66
CA SER A 106 -24.49 21.51 2.78
C SER A 106 -24.25 22.29 1.48
N PRO A 107 -24.34 21.67 0.32
CA PRO A 107 -24.57 20.25 0.05
C PRO A 107 -23.37 19.36 0.40
N PRO A 108 -23.55 18.04 0.61
CA PRO A 108 -22.43 17.18 1.00
C PRO A 108 -21.34 17.27 -0.07
N LEU A 109 -20.14 17.70 0.32
CA LEU A 109 -18.97 17.83 -0.58
C LEU A 109 -18.72 16.56 -1.41
N ARG A 110 -19.13 15.40 -0.87
CA ARG A 110 -19.08 14.12 -1.56
C ARG A 110 -19.81 14.13 -2.91
N ALA A 111 -20.91 14.89 -3.03
CA ALA A 111 -21.67 15.01 -4.29
C ALA A 111 -20.96 15.87 -5.34
N LEU A 112 -20.08 16.77 -4.89
CA LEU A 112 -19.30 17.65 -5.77
C LEU A 112 -18.03 17.00 -6.31
N ILE A 113 -17.58 15.87 -5.72
CA ILE A 113 -16.39 15.17 -6.17
C ILE A 113 -16.69 14.46 -7.50
N LYS A 114 -16.19 15.04 -8.60
CA LYS A 114 -16.39 14.52 -9.96
C LYS A 114 -15.50 13.33 -10.32
N ARG A 115 -14.36 13.19 -9.65
CA ARG A 115 -13.40 12.10 -9.86
C ARG A 115 -13.16 11.41 -8.52
N ARG A 116 -13.43 10.12 -8.46
CA ARG A 116 -13.17 9.29 -7.28
C ARG A 116 -12.25 8.16 -7.73
N SER A 117 -11.09 8.07 -7.10
CA SER A 117 -10.31 6.85 -7.19
C SER A 117 -11.02 5.76 -6.40
N ARG A 118 -11.12 4.57 -6.98
CA ARG A 118 -11.51 3.35 -6.25
C ARG A 118 -10.30 2.68 -5.61
N PHE A 119 -9.13 3.28 -5.81
CA PHE A 119 -7.89 2.79 -5.24
C PHE A 119 -7.97 2.93 -3.71
N ASP A 120 -8.00 1.80 -3.05
CA ASP A 120 -7.77 1.75 -1.63
C ASP A 120 -6.29 2.06 -1.39
N LEU A 121 -6.01 3.33 -1.08
CA LEU A 121 -4.69 3.77 -0.63
C LEU A 121 -4.31 3.15 0.70
N SER A 122 -5.30 2.57 1.42
CA SER A 122 -5.04 1.83 2.61
C SER A 122 -4.25 0.57 2.25
N ARG A 123 -2.91 0.72 2.27
CA ARG A 123 -2.09 -0.31 2.84
C ARG A 123 -1.66 -1.43 1.90
N ARG A 124 -0.86 -1.07 0.92
CA ARG A 124 0.09 -2.07 0.40
C ARG A 124 0.94 -2.66 1.54
N ILE A 125 1.33 -1.83 2.50
CA ILE A 125 2.10 -2.21 3.68
C ILE A 125 1.34 -1.71 4.92
N PRO A 126 0.84 -2.58 5.81
CA PRO A 126 0.24 -2.17 7.06
C PRO A 126 1.20 -1.29 7.87
N PRO A 127 0.75 -0.22 8.55
CA PRO A 127 1.63 0.66 9.30
C PRO A 127 2.36 -0.06 10.46
N ASP A 128 1.78 -1.11 10.96
CA ASP A 128 2.30 -1.97 12.02
C ASP A 128 3.09 -3.20 11.51
N TRP A 129 3.44 -3.23 10.22
CA TRP A 129 4.13 -4.37 9.61
C TRP A 129 5.40 -4.80 10.38
N ALA A 130 6.12 -3.85 10.94
CA ALA A 130 7.35 -4.10 11.70
C ALA A 130 7.12 -4.84 13.03
N LEU A 131 5.88 -4.83 13.55
CA LEU A 131 5.49 -5.57 14.76
C LEU A 131 5.22 -7.05 14.46
N HIS A 132 5.01 -7.40 13.18
CA HIS A 132 4.80 -8.78 12.78
C HIS A 132 6.13 -9.53 12.65
N PRO A 133 6.24 -10.73 13.22
CA PRO A 133 7.49 -11.51 13.15
C PRO A 133 7.88 -11.94 11.73
N PHE A 134 6.92 -12.10 10.80
CA PHE A 134 7.16 -12.65 9.46
C PHE A 134 6.49 -11.82 8.35
N PRO A 135 6.93 -10.56 8.09
CA PRO A 135 6.34 -9.71 7.07
C PRO A 135 6.90 -10.03 5.68
N PHE A 136 6.32 -11.00 4.97
CA PHE A 136 6.66 -11.31 3.58
C PHE A 136 6.04 -10.27 2.62
N LEU A 137 6.39 -9.01 2.81
CA LEU A 137 5.91 -7.89 2.00
C LEU A 137 7.05 -7.31 1.17
N GLU A 138 6.73 -6.84 -0.04
CA GLU A 138 7.71 -6.15 -0.89
C GLU A 138 7.78 -4.66 -0.53
N GLY A 139 8.99 -4.11 -0.52
CA GLY A 139 9.24 -2.69 -0.25
C GLY A 139 9.41 -2.33 1.22
N CYS A 140 9.37 -3.31 2.14
CA CYS A 140 9.78 -3.10 3.52
C CYS A 140 11.31 -2.95 3.58
N LEU A 141 11.79 -1.92 4.26
CA LEU A 141 13.22 -1.71 4.43
C LEU A 141 13.73 -2.52 5.62
N ASP A 142 14.76 -3.33 5.39
CA ASP A 142 15.46 -4.01 6.47
C ASP A 142 16.43 -3.04 7.17
N THR A 143 16.25 -2.89 8.48
CA THR A 143 17.12 -2.04 9.29
C THR A 143 18.57 -2.54 9.34
N GLU A 144 18.82 -3.85 9.15
CA GLU A 144 20.15 -4.44 9.08
C GLU A 144 20.91 -4.05 7.79
N LEU A 145 20.16 -3.70 6.72
CA LEU A 145 20.71 -3.18 5.48
C LEU A 145 20.74 -1.64 5.45
N SER A 146 20.68 -1.01 6.61
CA SER A 146 20.71 0.45 6.72
C SER A 146 22.01 1.05 6.19
N PHE A 147 21.89 2.10 5.40
CA PHE A 147 22.98 2.89 4.82
C PHE A 147 23.04 4.29 5.44
N MET A 148 22.84 4.35 6.76
CA MET A 148 22.78 5.63 7.48
C MET A 148 24.11 6.42 7.46
N GLY A 149 25.25 5.72 7.33
CA GLY A 149 26.55 6.37 7.15
C GLY A 149 26.61 7.14 5.84
N GLU A 150 26.34 6.43 4.75
CA GLU A 150 26.32 6.97 3.39
C GLU A 150 25.29 8.11 3.23
N TRP A 151 24.11 7.95 3.85
CA TRP A 151 23.10 9.01 3.93
C TRP A 151 23.61 10.26 4.61
N ARG A 152 24.25 10.13 5.78
CA ARG A 152 24.80 11.28 6.54
C ARG A 152 25.89 11.99 5.77
N ASP A 153 26.76 11.22 5.11
CA ASP A 153 27.87 11.77 4.35
C ASP A 153 27.38 12.56 3.12
N ALA A 154 26.50 11.95 2.31
CA ALA A 154 25.92 12.62 1.15
C ALA A 154 25.07 13.84 1.57
N SER A 155 24.26 13.74 2.63
CA SER A 155 23.45 14.85 3.12
C SER A 155 24.32 15.98 3.66
N ARG A 156 25.33 15.67 4.47
CA ARG A 156 26.27 16.70 4.98
C ARG A 156 26.99 17.40 3.85
N ALA A 157 27.44 16.66 2.83
CA ALA A 157 28.07 17.24 1.65
C ALA A 157 27.09 18.14 0.87
N ALA A 158 25.85 17.69 0.65
CA ALA A 158 24.83 18.46 -0.07
C ALA A 158 24.51 19.81 0.60
N PHE A 159 24.60 19.89 1.92
CA PHE A 159 24.36 21.12 2.70
C PHE A 159 25.66 21.87 3.04
N SER A 160 26.81 21.52 2.46
CA SER A 160 28.00 22.38 2.52
C SER A 160 27.72 23.72 1.80
N ALA A 161 28.40 24.80 2.21
CA ALA A 161 28.16 26.14 1.65
C ALA A 161 28.28 26.15 0.11
N HIS A 162 29.24 25.40 -0.44
CA HIS A 162 29.46 25.31 -1.88
C HIS A 162 28.28 24.66 -2.60
N GLU A 163 27.88 23.50 -2.16
CA GLU A 163 26.79 22.73 -2.79
C GLU A 163 25.43 23.41 -2.57
N PHE A 164 25.20 23.93 -1.36
CA PHE A 164 23.97 24.66 -1.02
C PHE A 164 23.73 25.84 -1.96
N ASN A 165 24.74 26.67 -2.21
CA ASN A 165 24.63 27.80 -3.14
C ASN A 165 24.32 27.37 -4.59
N ALA A 166 24.72 26.17 -4.98
CA ALA A 166 24.44 25.66 -6.32
C ALA A 166 22.97 25.21 -6.51
N TRP A 167 22.38 24.53 -5.51
CA TRP A 167 21.03 23.97 -5.65
C TRP A 167 19.90 24.78 -5.01
N SER A 168 20.19 25.76 -4.13
CA SER A 168 19.17 26.51 -3.38
C SER A 168 18.51 27.65 -4.16
N ARG A 169 18.89 27.88 -5.42
CA ARG A 169 18.30 28.95 -6.23
C ARG A 169 16.86 28.62 -6.62
N GLU A 170 15.94 29.52 -6.29
CA GLU A 170 14.50 29.31 -6.31
C GLU A 170 13.88 29.14 -7.71
N PHE A 171 14.53 29.65 -8.76
CA PHE A 171 13.94 29.74 -10.11
C PHE A 171 14.52 28.75 -11.11
N ALA A 172 15.13 27.66 -10.67
CA ALA A 172 15.63 26.68 -11.60
C ALA A 172 14.52 25.69 -12.00
N GLU A 173 13.87 25.91 -13.14
CA GLU A 173 13.00 24.92 -13.80
C GLU A 173 13.80 23.69 -14.29
N SER A 174 15.12 23.81 -14.32
CA SER A 174 16.05 22.75 -14.70
C SER A 174 16.25 21.72 -13.58
N ASP A 175 16.59 20.51 -13.97
CA ASP A 175 17.03 19.47 -13.05
C ASP A 175 18.45 19.75 -12.54
N ASP A 176 18.90 19.03 -11.51
CA ASP A 176 20.25 19.21 -10.96
C ASP A 176 21.32 18.70 -11.91
N ASP A 177 22.25 19.55 -12.33
CA ASP A 177 23.25 19.25 -13.34
C ASP A 177 24.16 18.06 -12.94
N LYS A 178 24.50 17.95 -11.64
CA LYS A 178 25.28 16.81 -11.14
C LYS A 178 24.50 15.51 -11.25
N LEU A 179 23.23 15.51 -10.83
CA LEU A 179 22.39 14.31 -10.94
C LEU A 179 22.21 13.92 -12.41
N MET A 180 21.93 14.90 -13.27
CA MET A 180 21.81 14.69 -14.71
C MET A 180 23.07 14.05 -15.29
N HIS A 181 24.24 14.55 -14.93
CA HIS A 181 25.52 13.97 -15.34
C HIS A 181 25.69 12.53 -14.86
N GLU A 182 25.47 12.25 -13.56
CA GLU A 182 25.61 10.92 -12.98
C GLU A 182 24.62 9.90 -13.58
N VAL A 183 23.39 10.32 -13.82
CA VAL A 183 22.37 9.47 -14.45
C VAL A 183 22.78 9.09 -15.86
N ARG A 184 23.21 10.06 -16.68
CA ARG A 184 23.59 9.84 -18.08
C ARG A 184 24.88 9.04 -18.22
N THR A 185 25.85 9.23 -17.35
CA THR A 185 27.17 8.60 -17.47
C THR A 185 27.31 7.28 -16.72
N LYS A 186 26.49 7.03 -15.68
CA LYS A 186 26.62 5.84 -14.84
C LYS A 186 25.36 4.97 -14.79
N ILE A 187 24.18 5.56 -14.70
CA ILE A 187 22.95 4.78 -14.50
C ILE A 187 22.38 4.26 -15.83
N LEU A 188 22.15 5.13 -16.80
CA LEU A 188 21.54 4.76 -18.09
C LEU A 188 22.42 3.80 -18.92
N PRO A 189 23.76 3.97 -19.00
CA PRO A 189 24.60 3.05 -19.76
C PRO A 189 24.57 1.60 -19.25
N ARG A 190 24.38 1.38 -17.96
CA ARG A 190 24.20 0.02 -17.38
C ARG A 190 22.92 -0.67 -17.87
N ARG A 191 21.97 0.09 -18.40
CA ARG A 191 20.73 -0.40 -19.03
C ARG A 191 20.83 -0.45 -20.55
N GLY A 192 22.02 -0.12 -21.11
CA GLY A 192 22.25 -0.02 -22.55
C GLY A 192 21.58 1.21 -23.17
N ILE A 193 21.24 2.23 -22.37
CA ILE A 193 20.60 3.46 -22.84
C ILE A 193 21.66 4.55 -22.94
N GLU A 194 21.81 5.12 -24.13
CA GLU A 194 22.52 6.37 -24.36
C GLU A 194 21.49 7.50 -24.53
N ALA A 195 21.68 8.60 -23.82
CA ALA A 195 20.76 9.73 -23.88
C ALA A 195 21.50 11.08 -23.75
N ARG A 196 21.05 12.05 -24.52
CA ARG A 196 21.47 13.43 -24.39
C ARG A 196 20.76 14.07 -23.20
N GLU A 197 21.23 15.23 -22.77
CA GLU A 197 20.65 15.95 -21.64
C GLU A 197 19.21 16.39 -21.92
N ASP A 198 18.92 16.78 -23.15
CA ASP A 198 17.58 17.18 -23.59
C ASP A 198 16.60 15.99 -23.78
N GLU A 199 17.08 14.74 -23.66
CA GLU A 199 16.30 13.50 -23.72
C GLU A 199 16.01 12.92 -22.34
N VAL A 200 16.40 13.59 -21.26
CA VAL A 200 16.25 13.12 -19.88
C VAL A 200 15.45 14.11 -19.05
N LEU A 201 14.55 13.60 -18.21
CA LEU A 201 13.76 14.37 -17.25
C LEU A 201 13.81 13.67 -15.88
N ILE A 202 14.22 14.41 -14.84
CA ILE A 202 14.16 13.93 -13.47
C ILE A 202 12.74 14.12 -12.92
N THR A 203 12.23 13.12 -12.21
CA THR A 203 10.86 13.12 -11.67
C THR A 203 10.85 12.70 -10.19
N GLU A 204 9.73 12.94 -9.51
CA GLU A 204 9.46 12.41 -8.16
C GLU A 204 9.05 10.93 -8.21
N GLY A 205 10.01 10.08 -8.62
CA GLY A 205 9.81 8.66 -8.84
C GLY A 205 9.02 8.35 -10.11
N TRP A 206 8.90 7.06 -10.41
CA TRP A 206 8.31 6.56 -11.65
C TRP A 206 6.82 6.94 -11.83
N LYS A 207 6.07 7.09 -10.73
CA LYS A 207 4.63 7.44 -10.79
C LYS A 207 4.39 8.82 -11.39
N GLN A 208 5.19 9.81 -11.02
CA GLN A 208 5.10 11.14 -11.64
C GLN A 208 5.49 11.07 -13.12
N GLY A 209 6.55 10.31 -13.46
CA GLY A 209 6.93 10.11 -14.85
C GLY A 209 5.80 9.51 -15.69
N LEU A 210 5.12 8.50 -15.17
CA LEU A 210 3.97 7.89 -15.83
C LEU A 210 2.78 8.87 -15.94
N ASP A 211 2.48 9.60 -14.86
CA ASP A 211 1.38 10.58 -14.85
C ASP A 211 1.58 11.67 -15.91
N LEU A 212 2.78 12.22 -16.01
CA LEU A 212 3.13 13.22 -17.04
C LEU A 212 2.96 12.67 -18.46
N ILE A 213 3.38 11.41 -18.70
CA ILE A 213 3.20 10.75 -20.01
C ILE A 213 1.71 10.55 -20.30
N VAL A 214 0.95 10.06 -19.33
CA VAL A 214 -0.50 9.85 -19.49
C VAL A 214 -1.21 11.19 -19.77
N GLN A 215 -0.83 12.27 -19.08
CA GLN A 215 -1.39 13.61 -19.35
C GLN A 215 -1.09 14.12 -20.76
N LEU A 216 0.09 13.77 -21.31
CA LEU A 216 0.50 14.25 -22.62
C LEU A 216 -0.08 13.44 -23.78
N PHE A 217 -0.17 12.11 -23.64
CA PHE A 217 -0.46 11.22 -24.76
C PHE A 217 -1.83 10.52 -24.69
N VAL A 218 -2.49 10.49 -23.52
CA VAL A 218 -3.70 9.67 -23.38
C VAL A 218 -4.93 10.53 -23.45
N ASP A 219 -5.82 10.18 -24.35
CA ASP A 219 -7.16 10.73 -24.45
C ASP A 219 -8.24 9.62 -24.29
N ALA A 220 -9.50 10.02 -24.23
CA ALA A 220 -10.60 9.06 -24.07
C ALA A 220 -10.95 8.25 -25.35
N LYS A 221 -10.29 8.53 -26.48
CA LYS A 221 -10.69 7.96 -27.78
C LYS A 221 -10.01 6.63 -28.06
N ARG A 222 -8.75 6.49 -27.65
CA ARG A 222 -7.98 5.26 -27.86
C ARG A 222 -7.57 4.65 -26.54
N PRO A 223 -7.75 3.34 -26.35
CA PRO A 223 -7.40 2.69 -25.11
C PRO A 223 -5.89 2.51 -24.95
N VAL A 224 -5.47 2.33 -23.69
CA VAL A 224 -4.11 1.98 -23.29
C VAL A 224 -4.07 0.51 -22.91
N ALA A 225 -3.12 -0.24 -23.45
CA ALA A 225 -2.87 -1.61 -23.04
C ALA A 225 -2.03 -1.66 -21.77
N ILE A 226 -2.40 -2.53 -20.83
CA ILE A 226 -1.66 -2.79 -19.60
C ILE A 226 -1.49 -4.29 -19.38
N GLU A 227 -0.46 -4.66 -18.66
CA GLU A 227 -0.19 -6.04 -18.25
C GLU A 227 -1.25 -6.59 -17.29
N GLU A 228 -1.60 -7.89 -17.41
CA GLU A 228 -2.53 -8.62 -16.52
C GLU A 228 -1.92 -9.99 -16.14
N PRO A 229 -1.58 -10.25 -14.88
CA PRO A 229 -1.63 -9.29 -13.77
C PRO A 229 -0.68 -8.12 -13.98
N GLY A 230 -0.93 -6.96 -13.35
CA GLY A 230 -0.11 -5.77 -13.53
C GLY A 230 -0.13 -4.84 -12.32
N LEU A 231 0.59 -3.74 -12.41
CA LEU A 231 0.67 -2.74 -11.33
C LEU A 231 -0.68 -2.05 -11.10
N PRO A 232 -1.27 -2.15 -9.91
CA PRO A 232 -2.53 -1.46 -9.60
C PRO A 232 -2.45 0.05 -9.81
N GLU A 233 -1.30 0.64 -9.53
CA GLU A 233 -1.05 2.07 -9.66
C GLU A 233 -1.17 2.54 -11.13
N VAL A 234 -0.72 1.74 -12.09
CA VAL A 234 -0.87 2.03 -13.53
C VAL A 234 -2.36 2.06 -13.88
N ARG A 235 -3.10 1.03 -13.49
CA ARG A 235 -4.53 0.92 -13.76
C ARG A 235 -5.32 2.07 -13.16
N GLU A 236 -5.06 2.41 -11.90
CA GLU A 236 -5.77 3.49 -11.22
C GLU A 236 -5.44 4.87 -11.77
N LEU A 237 -4.18 5.10 -12.17
CA LEU A 237 -3.77 6.33 -12.82
C LEU A 237 -4.51 6.51 -14.16
N LEU A 238 -4.57 5.47 -14.99
CA LEU A 238 -5.31 5.49 -16.24
C LEU A 238 -6.81 5.76 -16.02
N ARG A 239 -7.41 5.13 -15.00
CA ARG A 239 -8.81 5.40 -14.60
C ARG A 239 -9.03 6.85 -14.17
N LEU A 240 -8.08 7.43 -13.43
CA LEU A 240 -8.13 8.82 -13.01
C LEU A 240 -8.17 9.76 -14.22
N HIS A 241 -7.42 9.42 -15.27
CA HIS A 241 -7.42 10.15 -16.56
C HIS A 241 -8.53 9.72 -17.51
N ARG A 242 -9.45 8.81 -17.10
CA ARG A 242 -10.58 8.30 -17.91
C ARG A 242 -10.13 7.59 -19.19
N ALA A 243 -8.94 7.04 -19.20
CA ALA A 243 -8.45 6.24 -20.31
C ALA A 243 -9.25 4.94 -20.45
N GLY A 244 -9.51 4.53 -21.66
CA GLY A 244 -9.92 3.17 -21.96
C GLY A 244 -8.77 2.20 -21.64
N ILE A 245 -9.07 1.06 -21.02
CA ILE A 245 -8.06 0.07 -20.65
C ILE A 245 -8.29 -1.22 -21.42
N VAL A 246 -7.24 -1.73 -22.04
CA VAL A 246 -7.18 -3.07 -22.61
C VAL A 246 -6.19 -3.90 -21.77
N VAL A 247 -6.68 -4.99 -21.19
CA VAL A 247 -5.82 -5.89 -20.42
C VAL A 247 -5.14 -6.89 -21.34
N GLN A 248 -3.84 -7.06 -21.16
CA GLN A 248 -2.99 -7.91 -21.97
C GLN A 248 -2.33 -8.97 -21.09
N PRO A 249 -2.58 -10.27 -21.34
CA PRO A 249 -2.06 -11.32 -20.47
C PRO A 249 -0.55 -11.37 -20.47
N VAL A 250 -0.01 -11.82 -19.35
CA VAL A 250 1.42 -12.09 -19.16
C VAL A 250 1.61 -13.58 -18.94
N ASP A 251 2.53 -14.16 -19.70
CA ASP A 251 2.96 -15.55 -19.58
C ASP A 251 4.43 -15.64 -19.12
N GLN A 252 5.05 -16.82 -19.23
CA GLN A 252 6.43 -17.05 -18.82
C GLN A 252 7.47 -16.28 -19.68
N GLU A 253 7.08 -15.76 -20.83
CA GLU A 253 7.91 -14.96 -21.71
C GLU A 253 7.58 -13.46 -21.66
N GLY A 254 6.72 -13.02 -20.73
CA GLY A 254 6.28 -11.64 -20.56
C GLY A 254 4.93 -11.35 -21.21
N LEU A 255 4.61 -10.07 -21.45
CA LEU A 255 3.37 -9.64 -22.08
C LEU A 255 3.14 -10.36 -23.43
N VAL A 256 1.96 -10.96 -23.60
CA VAL A 256 1.56 -11.61 -24.86
C VAL A 256 1.29 -10.55 -25.93
N VAL A 257 1.86 -10.71 -27.12
CA VAL A 257 1.70 -9.77 -28.25
C VAL A 257 0.70 -10.35 -29.25
N ASP A 258 -0.52 -9.84 -29.27
CA ASP A 258 -1.60 -10.26 -30.16
C ASP A 258 -2.44 -9.10 -30.69
N GLU A 259 -3.57 -9.40 -31.38
CA GLU A 259 -4.44 -8.41 -32.05
C GLU A 259 -5.13 -7.42 -31.11
N ARG A 260 -5.19 -7.68 -29.81
CA ARG A 260 -5.74 -6.74 -28.82
C ARG A 260 -4.99 -5.43 -28.78
N LEU A 261 -3.69 -5.46 -29.13
CA LEU A 261 -2.86 -4.28 -29.19
C LEU A 261 -3.14 -3.36 -30.38
N ASP A 262 -3.77 -3.85 -31.45
CA ASP A 262 -3.97 -3.09 -32.70
C ASP A 262 -4.84 -1.83 -32.55
N ARG A 263 -5.66 -1.78 -31.53
CA ARG A 263 -6.52 -0.63 -31.21
C ARG A 263 -5.93 0.32 -30.16
N CYS A 264 -4.74 -0.04 -29.62
CA CYS A 264 -4.13 0.72 -28.53
C CYS A 264 -3.07 1.68 -29.08
N GLU A 265 -3.12 2.94 -28.65
CA GLU A 265 -2.08 3.91 -29.03
C GLU A 265 -0.86 3.85 -28.10
N LEU A 266 -1.05 3.29 -26.91
CA LEU A 266 0.00 3.18 -25.89
C LEU A 266 -0.11 1.85 -25.18
N VAL A 267 1.04 1.23 -24.90
CA VAL A 267 1.15 0.05 -24.05
C VAL A 267 2.11 0.32 -22.89
N VAL A 268 1.71 -0.02 -21.67
CA VAL A 268 2.55 0.10 -20.47
C VAL A 268 3.06 -1.28 -20.09
N VAL A 269 4.39 -1.45 -20.01
CA VAL A 269 5.04 -2.75 -19.78
C VAL A 269 6.17 -2.64 -18.77
N THR A 270 6.46 -3.77 -18.09
CA THR A 270 7.57 -3.94 -17.16
C THR A 270 8.51 -5.06 -17.64
N PRO A 271 9.21 -4.88 -18.80
CA PRO A 271 9.78 -5.99 -19.56
C PRO A 271 11.03 -6.60 -18.92
N ARG A 272 11.84 -5.83 -18.19
CA ARG A 272 13.04 -6.36 -17.53
C ARG A 272 12.69 -7.30 -16.38
N ARG A 273 11.69 -6.95 -15.63
CA ARG A 273 11.13 -7.71 -14.53
C ARG A 273 9.68 -7.34 -14.37
N HIS A 274 8.82 -8.24 -14.77
CA HIS A 274 7.40 -8.03 -14.68
C HIS A 274 6.95 -7.87 -13.22
N ALA A 275 6.26 -6.80 -12.94
CA ALA A 275 5.62 -6.58 -11.65
C ALA A 275 4.11 -6.90 -11.77
N PRO A 276 3.62 -7.96 -11.06
CA PRO A 276 4.16 -8.52 -9.83
C PRO A 276 4.86 -9.89 -9.95
N THR A 277 4.87 -10.56 -11.09
CA THR A 277 5.24 -11.98 -11.19
C THR A 277 6.75 -12.27 -11.19
N GLY A 278 7.58 -11.25 -11.46
CA GLY A 278 9.03 -11.41 -11.57
C GLY A 278 9.53 -11.89 -12.94
N VAL A 279 8.65 -12.28 -13.86
CA VAL A 279 9.01 -12.78 -15.19
C VAL A 279 9.73 -11.71 -16.00
N SER A 280 10.74 -12.08 -16.77
CA SER A 280 11.43 -11.20 -17.72
C SER A 280 10.92 -11.43 -19.13
N MET A 281 10.58 -10.37 -19.85
CA MET A 281 10.11 -10.48 -21.24
C MET A 281 11.23 -10.95 -22.17
N ALA A 282 10.96 -12.03 -22.90
CA ALA A 282 11.91 -12.59 -23.86
C ALA A 282 12.30 -11.57 -24.94
N ARG A 283 13.59 -11.56 -25.31
CA ARG A 283 14.11 -10.61 -26.30
C ARG A 283 13.38 -10.65 -27.65
N ALA A 284 12.97 -11.85 -28.07
CA ALA A 284 12.17 -12.02 -29.29
C ALA A 284 10.81 -11.31 -29.17
N ARG A 285 10.17 -11.43 -28.01
CA ARG A 285 8.87 -10.81 -27.73
C ARG A 285 8.99 -9.29 -27.60
N GLN A 286 10.08 -8.77 -27.00
CA GLN A 286 10.36 -7.33 -27.02
C GLN A 286 10.41 -6.79 -28.44
N LYS A 287 11.16 -7.46 -29.33
CA LYS A 287 11.24 -7.07 -30.76
C LYS A 287 9.89 -7.17 -31.47
N GLN A 288 9.09 -8.19 -31.15
CA GLN A 288 7.75 -8.33 -31.71
C GLN A 288 6.83 -7.18 -31.28
N LEU A 289 6.88 -6.78 -30.00
CA LEU A 289 6.11 -5.66 -29.48
C LEU A 289 6.54 -4.33 -30.11
N LEU A 290 7.85 -4.09 -30.22
CA LEU A 290 8.39 -2.90 -30.89
C LEU A 290 7.88 -2.77 -32.32
N ARG A 291 7.96 -3.85 -33.13
CA ARG A 291 7.47 -3.85 -34.50
C ARG A 291 5.96 -3.58 -34.55
N ARG A 292 5.17 -4.30 -33.74
CA ARG A 292 3.71 -4.14 -33.75
C ARG A 292 3.28 -2.72 -33.40
N MET A 293 3.90 -2.12 -32.38
CA MET A 293 3.59 -0.74 -32.01
C MET A 293 4.09 0.27 -33.05
N ALA A 294 5.23 0.01 -33.71
CA ALA A 294 5.71 0.86 -34.79
C ALA A 294 4.79 0.83 -36.02
N ASP A 295 4.25 -0.34 -36.39
CA ASP A 295 3.34 -0.52 -37.54
C ASP A 295 2.03 0.28 -37.42
N GLN A 296 1.63 0.64 -36.21
CA GLN A 296 0.40 1.39 -35.92
C GLN A 296 0.62 2.79 -35.33
N ASP A 297 1.83 3.31 -35.42
CA ASP A 297 2.23 4.58 -34.82
C ASP A 297 2.03 4.67 -33.28
N GLY A 298 2.00 3.52 -32.61
CA GLY A 298 1.80 3.44 -31.16
C GLY A 298 3.07 3.70 -30.36
N LEU A 299 2.91 3.93 -29.07
CA LEU A 299 3.99 4.18 -28.10
C LEU A 299 4.09 3.05 -27.07
N ILE A 300 5.27 2.86 -26.53
CA ILE A 300 5.55 1.92 -25.45
C ILE A 300 6.08 2.70 -24.24
N VAL A 301 5.44 2.57 -23.10
CA VAL A 301 5.98 3.02 -21.81
C VAL A 301 6.63 1.84 -21.12
N GLU A 302 7.94 1.82 -21.10
CA GLU A 302 8.74 0.85 -20.36
C GLU A 302 8.96 1.34 -18.94
N ILE A 303 8.42 0.62 -17.93
CA ILE A 303 8.69 0.91 -16.53
C ILE A 303 9.73 -0.08 -16.00
N ASP A 304 10.89 0.41 -15.59
CA ASP A 304 11.95 -0.35 -14.94
C ASP A 304 12.02 -0.07 -13.45
N LEU A 305 11.44 -0.97 -12.65
CA LEU A 305 11.46 -0.92 -11.18
C LEU A 305 12.61 -1.74 -10.60
N SER A 306 13.54 -2.22 -11.40
CA SER A 306 14.69 -2.99 -10.96
C SER A 306 15.79 -2.07 -10.42
N SER A 307 15.68 -1.70 -9.17
CA SER A 307 16.70 -0.93 -8.45
C SER A 307 17.70 -1.87 -7.76
N GLY A 308 18.65 -2.40 -8.55
CA GLY A 308 19.75 -3.20 -7.99
C GLY A 308 19.34 -4.57 -7.43
N GLY A 309 18.21 -5.14 -7.88
CA GLY A 309 17.74 -6.47 -7.48
C GLY A 309 18.74 -7.58 -7.86
N VAL A 310 18.54 -8.72 -7.22
CA VAL A 310 19.26 -9.97 -7.49
C VAL A 310 19.05 -10.34 -8.94
N ASN A 311 20.11 -10.74 -9.60
CA ASN A 311 20.09 -11.02 -11.03
C ASN A 311 19.36 -9.90 -11.80
N ASP A 312 19.70 -8.65 -11.44
CA ASP A 312 19.43 -7.54 -12.34
C ASP A 312 19.90 -8.05 -13.70
N SER A 313 18.94 -8.54 -14.48
CA SER A 313 19.24 -9.26 -15.69
C SER A 313 20.20 -8.35 -16.44
N GLN A 314 21.36 -8.86 -16.83
CA GLN A 314 22.31 -8.10 -17.66
C GLN A 314 21.65 -7.73 -19.00
N ALA A 315 20.38 -8.12 -19.17
CA ALA A 315 19.58 -7.74 -20.32
C ALA A 315 19.37 -6.22 -20.32
N PRO A 316 19.78 -5.56 -21.37
CA PRO A 316 19.56 -4.14 -21.55
C PRO A 316 18.06 -3.84 -21.57
N ALA A 317 17.69 -2.59 -21.26
CA ALA A 317 16.32 -2.10 -21.34
C ALA A 317 15.74 -2.26 -22.76
N MET A 318 14.42 -2.34 -22.89
CA MET A 318 13.76 -2.37 -24.19
C MET A 318 14.06 -1.09 -24.98
N LYS A 319 14.16 0.05 -24.29
CA LYS A 319 14.60 1.33 -24.88
C LYS A 319 15.88 1.22 -25.69
N SER A 320 16.81 0.36 -25.29
CA SER A 320 18.07 0.13 -26.02
C SER A 320 17.90 -0.58 -27.37
N LEU A 321 16.72 -1.11 -27.66
CA LEU A 321 16.33 -1.76 -28.91
C LEU A 321 15.52 -0.85 -29.83
N ASP A 322 15.18 0.33 -29.34
CA ASP A 322 14.26 1.24 -29.99
C ASP A 322 15.01 2.18 -30.94
N ASP A 323 15.01 1.84 -32.20
CA ASP A 323 15.59 2.68 -33.28
C ASP A 323 14.58 3.73 -33.78
N SER A 324 13.30 3.65 -33.33
CA SER A 324 12.20 4.49 -33.83
C SER A 324 11.80 5.65 -32.91
N GLY A 325 12.38 5.72 -31.70
CA GLY A 325 12.03 6.73 -30.69
C GLY A 325 10.66 6.53 -30.04
N ARG A 326 10.07 5.33 -30.13
CA ARG A 326 8.71 5.05 -29.63
C ARG A 326 8.67 4.48 -28.22
N VAL A 327 9.79 4.13 -27.62
CA VAL A 327 9.86 3.70 -26.23
C VAL A 327 10.16 4.88 -25.33
N LEU A 328 9.25 5.15 -24.39
CA LEU A 328 9.41 6.09 -23.29
C LEU A 328 9.84 5.29 -22.07
N HIS A 329 11.09 5.42 -21.65
CA HIS A 329 11.64 4.66 -20.52
C HIS A 329 11.44 5.42 -19.22
N ILE A 330 10.94 4.74 -18.20
CA ILE A 330 10.78 5.27 -16.83
C ILE A 330 11.50 4.36 -15.86
N SER A 331 12.30 4.91 -14.95
CA SER A 331 12.89 4.15 -13.86
C SER A 331 13.01 4.97 -12.57
N ASN A 332 13.13 4.28 -11.45
CA ASN A 332 13.51 4.92 -10.19
C ASN A 332 15.02 5.07 -10.09
N LEU A 333 15.44 6.03 -9.28
CA LEU A 333 16.83 6.28 -8.93
C LEU A 333 17.02 6.10 -7.44
N CYS A 334 18.11 5.46 -7.05
CA CYS A 334 18.55 5.36 -5.65
C CYS A 334 17.59 4.64 -4.69
N ASP A 335 16.66 3.80 -5.17
CA ASP A 335 15.72 3.04 -4.31
C ASP A 335 16.42 2.16 -3.27
N VAL A 336 17.66 1.77 -3.54
CA VAL A 336 18.48 0.99 -2.60
C VAL A 336 18.71 1.72 -1.26
N PHE A 337 18.62 3.04 -1.25
CA PHE A 337 18.72 3.87 -0.03
C PHE A 337 17.38 4.11 0.65
N GLY A 338 16.31 3.56 0.12
CA GLY A 338 14.95 3.70 0.61
C GLY A 338 14.05 4.44 -0.38
N PRO A 339 12.80 3.95 -0.54
CA PRO A 339 11.84 4.52 -1.49
C PRO A 339 11.42 5.95 -1.15
N GLY A 340 11.75 6.43 0.07
CA GLY A 340 11.41 7.77 0.53
C GLY A 340 12.17 8.90 -0.18
N LEU A 341 13.31 8.61 -0.85
CA LEU A 341 14.03 9.62 -1.63
C LEU A 341 13.24 10.07 -2.87
N ARG A 342 12.40 9.18 -3.43
CA ARG A 342 11.44 9.46 -4.50
C ARG A 342 12.06 10.18 -5.71
N LEU A 343 13.21 9.72 -6.17
CA LEU A 343 13.81 10.17 -7.42
C LEU A 343 13.52 9.17 -8.53
N GLY A 344 13.14 9.68 -9.69
CA GLY A 344 12.92 8.91 -10.90
C GLY A 344 13.49 9.61 -12.12
N VAL A 345 13.52 8.92 -13.23
CA VAL A 345 13.96 9.45 -14.52
C VAL A 345 13.04 8.98 -15.63
N VAL A 346 12.74 9.87 -16.55
CA VAL A 346 12.12 9.58 -17.85
C VAL A 346 13.15 9.81 -18.94
N VAL A 347 13.28 8.86 -19.87
CA VAL A 347 14.10 8.99 -21.07
C VAL A 347 13.20 8.86 -22.30
N ALA A 348 13.17 9.90 -23.12
CA ALA A 348 12.33 10.00 -24.30
C ALA A 348 12.97 10.94 -25.35
N PRO A 349 12.46 11.00 -26.59
CA PRO A 349 12.93 11.98 -27.56
C PRO A 349 12.86 13.42 -27.02
N ALA A 350 13.79 14.28 -27.42
CA ALA A 350 13.94 15.64 -26.88
C ALA A 350 12.68 16.50 -27.01
N GLU A 351 11.90 16.33 -28.06
CA GLU A 351 10.61 17.02 -28.24
C GLU A 351 9.59 16.60 -27.18
N VAL A 352 9.54 15.30 -26.83
CA VAL A 352 8.65 14.76 -25.80
C VAL A 352 9.09 15.28 -24.43
N ILE A 353 10.39 15.23 -24.11
CA ILE A 353 10.94 15.74 -22.85
C ILE A 353 10.62 17.23 -22.68
N ARG A 354 10.71 18.01 -23.75
CA ARG A 354 10.36 19.44 -23.71
C ARG A 354 8.91 19.67 -23.29
N GLU A 355 7.97 18.90 -23.83
CA GLU A 355 6.55 19.02 -23.47
C GLU A 355 6.29 18.47 -22.07
N LEU A 356 6.88 17.33 -21.70
CA LEU A 356 6.77 16.79 -20.33
C LEU A 356 7.30 17.79 -19.28
N ARG A 357 8.39 18.51 -19.60
CA ARG A 357 8.95 19.54 -18.73
C ARG A 357 7.98 20.72 -18.51
N LYS A 358 7.26 21.16 -19.56
CA LYS A 358 6.20 22.17 -19.44
C LYS A 358 5.06 21.70 -18.56
N VAL A 359 4.55 20.48 -18.80
CA VAL A 359 3.49 19.90 -17.98
C VAL A 359 3.92 19.77 -16.52
N ARG A 360 5.14 19.25 -16.29
CA ARG A 360 5.71 19.13 -14.94
C ARG A 360 5.75 20.48 -14.22
N SER A 361 6.23 21.54 -14.87
CA SER A 361 6.31 22.88 -14.28
C SER A 361 4.94 23.43 -13.88
N LEU A 362 3.89 23.11 -14.63
CA LEU A 362 2.52 23.55 -14.35
C LEU A 362 1.85 22.76 -13.21
N VAL A 363 2.18 21.46 -13.07
CA VAL A 363 1.45 20.56 -12.13
C VAL A 363 2.14 20.49 -10.77
N ALA A 364 3.44 20.32 -10.72
CA ALA A 364 4.14 20.00 -9.47
C ALA A 364 5.55 20.63 -9.34
N GLY A 365 6.09 21.18 -10.43
CA GLY A 365 7.50 21.58 -10.47
C GLY A 365 8.48 20.40 -10.55
N PRO A 366 9.80 20.67 -10.54
CA PRO A 366 10.82 19.65 -10.51
C PRO A 366 10.86 18.95 -9.15
N ALA A 367 11.40 17.73 -9.11
CA ALA A 367 11.72 17.04 -7.86
C ALA A 367 12.65 17.92 -6.99
N SER A 368 12.57 17.75 -5.67
CA SER A 368 13.37 18.54 -4.73
C SER A 368 14.85 18.62 -5.13
N ARG A 369 15.37 19.83 -5.32
CA ARG A 369 16.79 20.07 -5.69
C ARG A 369 17.75 19.50 -4.64
N ALA A 370 17.39 19.58 -3.36
CA ALA A 370 18.18 18.96 -2.30
C ALA A 370 18.23 17.45 -2.43
N ALA A 371 17.08 16.79 -2.71
CA ALA A 371 17.03 15.36 -2.94
C ALA A 371 17.82 14.95 -4.19
N GLN A 372 17.72 15.73 -5.27
CA GLN A 372 18.51 15.51 -6.48
C GLN A 372 20.02 15.59 -6.20
N ARG A 373 20.48 16.61 -5.46
CA ARG A 373 21.88 16.78 -5.07
C ARG A 373 22.37 15.66 -4.17
N ILE A 374 21.57 15.21 -3.20
CA ILE A 374 21.90 14.05 -2.37
C ILE A 374 22.02 12.79 -3.23
N GLY A 375 21.08 12.56 -4.15
CA GLY A 375 21.12 11.44 -5.10
C GLY A 375 22.38 11.46 -5.97
N ALA A 376 22.74 12.63 -6.51
CA ALA A 376 23.97 12.81 -7.27
C ALA A 376 25.23 12.43 -6.47
N LEU A 377 25.29 12.86 -5.21
CA LEU A 377 26.42 12.56 -4.31
C LEU A 377 26.46 11.08 -3.93
N LEU A 378 25.33 10.45 -3.66
CA LEU A 378 25.26 9.00 -3.42
C LEU A 378 25.82 8.19 -4.59
N ILE A 379 25.59 8.64 -5.84
CA ILE A 379 26.08 7.99 -7.05
C ILE A 379 27.56 8.34 -7.28
N SER A 380 27.93 9.63 -7.22
CA SER A 380 29.28 10.10 -7.55
C SER A 380 30.34 9.59 -6.56
N LEU A 381 30.01 9.45 -5.29
CA LEU A 381 30.89 8.92 -4.24
C LEU A 381 30.97 7.39 -4.24
N GLY A 382 30.24 6.69 -5.12
CA GLY A 382 30.24 5.23 -5.21
C GLY A 382 29.39 4.53 -4.15
N HIS A 383 28.69 5.27 -3.29
CA HIS A 383 27.81 4.71 -2.27
C HIS A 383 26.67 3.89 -2.86
N HIS A 384 26.10 4.38 -4.00
CA HIS A 384 25.03 3.66 -4.71
C HIS A 384 25.46 2.25 -5.12
N ASP A 385 26.63 2.10 -5.70
CA ASP A 385 27.11 0.80 -6.20
C ASP A 385 27.40 -0.17 -5.07
N THR A 386 28.02 0.32 -3.99
CA THR A 386 28.30 -0.46 -2.78
C THR A 386 27.01 -0.94 -2.14
N ALA A 387 26.03 -0.05 -1.97
CA ALA A 387 24.73 -0.37 -1.43
C ALA A 387 23.98 -1.38 -2.31
N ALA A 388 23.94 -1.17 -3.63
CA ALA A 388 23.30 -2.07 -4.58
C ALA A 388 23.91 -3.48 -4.55
N ALA A 389 25.24 -3.59 -4.45
CA ALA A 389 25.92 -4.89 -4.32
C ALA A 389 25.55 -5.60 -3.01
N LYS A 390 25.52 -4.88 -1.88
CA LYS A 390 25.17 -5.43 -0.56
C LYS A 390 23.70 -5.90 -0.54
N VAL A 391 22.77 -5.08 -1.02
CA VAL A 391 21.34 -5.42 -1.11
C VAL A 391 21.13 -6.63 -2.02
N ARG A 392 21.76 -6.64 -3.19
CA ARG A 392 21.67 -7.76 -4.15
C ARG A 392 22.07 -9.08 -3.51
N ARG A 393 23.19 -9.12 -2.81
CA ARG A 393 23.65 -10.33 -2.13
C ARG A 393 22.65 -10.81 -1.08
N ALA A 394 22.22 -9.91 -0.20
CA ALA A 394 21.27 -10.25 0.86
C ALA A 394 19.92 -10.76 0.30
N ILE A 395 19.39 -10.10 -0.72
CA ILE A 395 18.13 -10.52 -1.35
C ILE A 395 18.29 -11.88 -2.04
N SER A 396 19.43 -12.17 -2.69
CA SER A 396 19.70 -13.49 -3.30
C SER A 396 19.64 -14.62 -2.28
N GLU A 397 20.34 -14.44 -1.17
CA GLU A 397 20.34 -15.41 -0.07
C GLU A 397 18.93 -15.62 0.49
N ARG A 398 18.17 -14.56 0.66
CA ARG A 398 16.79 -14.59 1.19
C ARG A 398 15.79 -15.25 0.22
N LEU A 399 15.87 -14.94 -1.06
CA LEU A 399 15.00 -15.57 -2.08
C LEU A 399 15.28 -17.06 -2.20
N THR A 400 16.55 -17.45 -2.14
CA THR A 400 16.94 -18.85 -2.12
C THR A 400 16.34 -19.54 -0.89
N ALA A 401 16.50 -18.96 0.30
CA ALA A 401 15.93 -19.49 1.52
C ALA A 401 14.39 -19.59 1.48
N LEU A 402 13.72 -18.58 0.88
CA LEU A 402 12.26 -18.59 0.71
C LEU A 402 11.80 -19.70 -0.23
N ARG A 403 12.44 -19.81 -1.41
CA ARG A 403 12.14 -20.89 -2.37
C ARG A 403 12.34 -22.27 -1.73
N ASP A 404 13.47 -22.48 -1.08
CA ASP A 404 13.81 -23.77 -0.48
C ASP A 404 12.84 -24.14 0.67
N ALA A 405 12.43 -23.15 1.47
CA ALA A 405 11.42 -23.33 2.50
C ALA A 405 10.02 -23.65 1.92
N LEU A 406 9.61 -22.92 0.88
CA LEU A 406 8.33 -23.18 0.17
C LEU A 406 8.32 -24.59 -0.42
N ASN A 407 9.37 -24.99 -1.11
CA ASN A 407 9.48 -26.35 -1.68
C ASN A 407 9.48 -27.45 -0.60
N TYR A 408 10.04 -27.17 0.57
CA TYR A 408 10.09 -28.14 1.68
C TYR A 408 8.75 -28.29 2.40
N TYR A 409 8.12 -27.16 2.80
CA TYR A 409 6.90 -27.19 3.60
C TYR A 409 5.62 -27.24 2.76
N LEU A 410 5.67 -26.75 1.52
CA LEU A 410 4.50 -26.54 0.65
C LEU A 410 4.80 -26.95 -0.80
N PRO A 411 5.19 -28.23 -1.06
CA PRO A 411 5.64 -28.70 -2.39
C PRO A 411 4.55 -28.64 -3.46
N ARG A 412 3.28 -28.47 -3.09
CA ARG A 412 2.14 -28.37 -4.02
C ARG A 412 1.90 -26.94 -4.55
N LEU A 413 2.63 -25.95 -4.05
CA LEU A 413 2.55 -24.58 -4.55
C LEU A 413 3.35 -24.41 -5.85
N VAL A 414 2.81 -23.66 -6.79
CA VAL A 414 3.50 -23.32 -8.03
C VAL A 414 4.19 -21.98 -7.90
N LEU A 415 5.52 -21.97 -8.09
CA LEU A 415 6.34 -20.75 -8.09
C LEU A 415 6.58 -20.32 -9.55
N ILE A 416 6.26 -19.05 -9.88
CA ILE A 416 6.28 -18.60 -11.29
C ILE A 416 7.67 -18.16 -11.73
N ASP A 417 8.52 -17.59 -10.88
CA ASP A 417 9.88 -17.18 -11.27
C ASP A 417 10.95 -18.16 -10.75
N PRO A 418 11.33 -19.17 -11.56
CA PRO A 418 12.37 -20.10 -11.16
C PRO A 418 13.77 -19.47 -11.08
N LYS A 419 14.00 -18.30 -11.73
CA LYS A 419 15.29 -17.59 -11.75
C LYS A 419 15.49 -16.68 -10.56
N LEU A 420 14.45 -16.46 -9.74
CA LEU A 420 14.48 -15.60 -8.55
C LEU A 420 15.06 -14.22 -8.84
N SER A 421 14.54 -13.56 -9.87
CA SER A 421 15.12 -12.32 -10.41
C SER A 421 14.74 -11.04 -9.65
N GLY A 422 13.89 -11.16 -8.62
CA GLY A 422 13.33 -9.97 -7.96
C GLY A 422 13.67 -9.82 -6.48
N THR A 423 12.72 -9.26 -5.76
CA THR A 423 12.69 -9.07 -4.30
C THR A 423 11.53 -9.84 -3.66
N SER A 424 10.78 -10.60 -4.47
CA SER A 424 9.59 -11.35 -4.07
C SER A 424 9.39 -12.56 -4.98
N ILE A 425 8.64 -13.54 -4.49
CA ILE A 425 8.19 -14.71 -5.23
C ILE A 425 6.69 -14.62 -5.39
N TRP A 426 6.21 -14.85 -6.62
CA TRP A 426 4.79 -15.07 -6.90
C TRP A 426 4.46 -16.55 -6.72
N VAL A 427 3.45 -16.81 -5.93
CA VAL A 427 3.02 -18.15 -5.53
C VAL A 427 1.58 -18.36 -5.97
N THR A 428 1.33 -19.47 -6.66
CA THR A 428 -0.03 -19.92 -6.99
C THR A 428 -0.36 -21.18 -6.18
N GLY A 429 -1.41 -21.11 -5.42
CA GLY A 429 -1.94 -22.23 -4.63
C GLY A 429 -2.87 -23.12 -5.46
N PRO A 430 -3.31 -24.24 -4.87
CA PRO A 430 -4.26 -25.13 -5.51
C PRO A 430 -5.59 -24.41 -5.81
N PRO A 431 -6.37 -24.91 -6.79
CA PRO A 431 -7.74 -24.47 -6.98
C PRO A 431 -8.51 -24.59 -5.66
N GLY A 432 -9.26 -23.56 -5.27
CA GLY A 432 -9.99 -23.56 -3.99
C GLY A 432 -9.27 -22.86 -2.83
N LEU A 433 -7.97 -22.61 -2.90
CA LEU A 433 -7.29 -21.76 -1.92
C LEU A 433 -7.76 -20.30 -2.11
N ASN A 434 -8.29 -19.69 -1.06
CA ASN A 434 -8.61 -18.28 -1.05
C ASN A 434 -7.43 -17.48 -0.43
N ALA A 435 -6.63 -16.84 -1.28
CA ALA A 435 -5.45 -16.09 -0.83
C ALA A 435 -5.77 -14.89 0.07
N ALA A 436 -6.95 -14.28 -0.05
CA ALA A 436 -7.36 -13.18 0.82
C ALA A 436 -7.70 -13.70 2.23
N LEU A 437 -8.39 -14.84 2.33
CA LEU A 437 -8.63 -15.51 3.61
C LEU A 437 -7.32 -16.01 4.21
N LEU A 438 -6.45 -16.63 3.39
CA LEU A 438 -5.12 -17.05 3.81
C LEU A 438 -4.32 -15.88 4.42
N ALA A 439 -4.28 -14.74 3.76
CA ALA A 439 -3.54 -13.57 4.26
C ALA A 439 -4.08 -13.08 5.61
N LYS A 440 -5.40 -13.13 5.79
CA LYS A 440 -6.04 -12.75 7.04
C LYS A 440 -5.71 -13.71 8.19
N GLU A 441 -5.87 -15.01 7.97
CA GLU A 441 -5.57 -16.03 8.98
C GLU A 441 -4.07 -16.09 9.29
N ALA A 442 -3.20 -15.94 8.27
CA ALA A 442 -1.75 -15.87 8.46
C ALA A 442 -1.33 -14.66 9.30
N ALA A 443 -1.99 -13.51 9.13
CA ALA A 443 -1.70 -12.30 9.91
C ALA A 443 -1.95 -12.51 11.41
N THR A 444 -2.93 -13.32 11.82
CA THR A 444 -3.17 -13.66 13.23
C THR A 444 -2.02 -14.44 13.85
N ARG A 445 -1.20 -15.11 13.03
CA ARG A 445 0.02 -15.82 13.41
C ARG A 445 1.30 -15.02 13.13
N GLY A 446 1.14 -13.73 12.85
CA GLY A 446 2.25 -12.83 12.58
C GLY A 446 2.89 -12.99 11.20
N VAL A 447 2.25 -13.69 10.26
CA VAL A 447 2.72 -13.85 8.88
C VAL A 447 1.95 -12.91 7.96
N LEU A 448 2.62 -11.94 7.37
CA LEU A 448 2.02 -11.06 6.37
C LEU A 448 2.41 -11.51 4.96
N ILE A 449 1.41 -11.68 4.09
CA ILE A 449 1.57 -11.97 2.65
C ILE A 449 0.69 -11.01 1.85
N GLU A 450 0.94 -10.87 0.55
CA GLU A 450 0.18 -9.97 -0.31
C GLU A 450 -0.71 -10.78 -1.29
N PRO A 451 -2.04 -10.81 -1.10
CA PRO A 451 -2.95 -11.49 -2.02
C PRO A 451 -2.89 -10.93 -3.42
N ALA A 452 -2.93 -11.80 -4.42
CA ALA A 452 -2.74 -11.43 -5.83
C ALA A 452 -3.92 -10.68 -6.46
N LYS A 453 -5.13 -10.80 -5.93
CA LYS A 453 -6.36 -10.22 -6.50
C LYS A 453 -6.20 -8.75 -6.89
N ARG A 454 -5.49 -7.96 -6.09
CA ARG A 454 -5.25 -6.53 -6.37
C ARG A 454 -4.50 -6.23 -7.67
N PHE A 455 -3.74 -7.19 -8.20
CA PHE A 455 -2.96 -7.05 -9.42
C PHE A 455 -3.75 -7.36 -10.68
N PHE A 456 -4.98 -7.83 -10.54
CA PHE A 456 -5.86 -8.15 -11.66
C PHE A 456 -6.90 -7.06 -11.88
N HIS A 457 -7.29 -6.88 -13.14
CA HIS A 457 -8.35 -5.96 -13.52
C HIS A 457 -9.72 -6.57 -13.22
N ASP A 458 -9.87 -7.86 -13.48
CA ASP A 458 -11.05 -8.65 -13.12
C ASP A 458 -10.86 -9.29 -11.75
N ASP A 459 -11.74 -8.97 -10.82
CA ASP A 459 -11.73 -9.45 -9.43
C ASP A 459 -11.88 -10.98 -9.30
N ARG A 460 -12.27 -11.67 -10.37
CA ARG A 460 -12.36 -13.15 -10.41
C ARG A 460 -11.01 -13.83 -10.56
N ASN A 461 -10.01 -13.11 -11.08
CA ASN A 461 -8.68 -13.65 -11.30
C ASN A 461 -7.78 -13.53 -10.06
N GLY A 462 -6.81 -14.43 -9.93
CA GLY A 462 -5.80 -14.38 -8.86
C GLY A 462 -6.33 -14.72 -7.46
N ALA A 463 -7.51 -15.35 -7.35
CA ALA A 463 -8.11 -15.69 -6.06
C ALA A 463 -7.25 -16.62 -5.21
N ASN A 464 -6.50 -17.56 -5.84
CA ASN A 464 -5.62 -18.53 -5.21
C ASN A 464 -4.13 -18.18 -5.28
N ALA A 465 -3.80 -16.97 -5.70
CA ALA A 465 -2.40 -16.54 -5.83
C ALA A 465 -2.06 -15.44 -4.81
N PHE A 466 -0.79 -15.38 -4.44
CA PHE A 466 -0.26 -14.36 -3.53
C PHE A 466 1.23 -14.12 -3.81
N ARG A 467 1.72 -12.98 -3.35
CA ARG A 467 3.12 -12.60 -3.45
C ARG A 467 3.78 -12.61 -2.07
N MET A 468 5.03 -13.08 -2.01
CA MET A 468 5.85 -13.08 -0.81
C MET A 468 7.15 -12.31 -1.06
N GLY A 469 7.32 -11.18 -0.41
CA GLY A 469 8.53 -10.37 -0.45
C GLY A 469 9.53 -10.75 0.64
N VAL A 470 10.82 -10.52 0.38
CA VAL A 470 11.90 -10.85 1.33
C VAL A 470 12.67 -9.63 1.83
N SER A 471 12.27 -8.41 1.43
CA SER A 471 13.03 -7.19 1.69
C SER A 471 13.18 -6.87 3.18
N GLY A 472 12.16 -7.19 4.00
CA GLY A 472 12.13 -6.91 5.44
C GLY A 472 12.51 -8.07 6.36
N LEU A 473 13.00 -9.20 5.82
CA LEU A 473 13.23 -10.42 6.60
C LEU A 473 14.69 -10.90 6.53
N SER A 474 15.26 -11.31 7.67
CA SER A 474 16.52 -12.05 7.68
C SER A 474 16.29 -13.52 7.28
N VAL A 475 17.35 -14.19 6.79
CA VAL A 475 17.31 -15.59 6.34
C VAL A 475 16.77 -16.53 7.43
N GLY A 476 17.19 -16.33 8.69
CA GLY A 476 16.74 -17.17 9.81
C GLY A 476 15.23 -17.10 10.08
N ARG A 477 14.60 -15.95 9.84
CA ARG A 477 13.15 -15.75 10.02
C ARG A 477 12.32 -16.30 8.88
N ILE A 478 12.87 -16.42 7.68
CA ILE A 478 12.13 -16.87 6.48
C ILE A 478 11.60 -18.30 6.66
N ARG A 479 12.48 -19.24 7.08
CA ARG A 479 12.07 -20.65 7.23
C ARG A 479 10.99 -20.83 8.29
N ALA A 480 11.10 -20.13 9.42
CA ALA A 480 10.10 -20.15 10.49
C ALA A 480 8.77 -19.58 10.03
N GLY A 481 8.78 -18.44 9.32
CA GLY A 481 7.57 -17.83 8.79
C GLY A 481 6.86 -18.68 7.73
N VAL A 482 7.61 -19.37 6.86
CA VAL A 482 7.01 -20.32 5.90
C VAL A 482 6.42 -21.54 6.62
N ALA A 483 7.06 -22.03 7.69
CA ALA A 483 6.51 -23.11 8.49
C ALA A 483 5.16 -22.73 9.15
N GLU A 484 5.04 -21.50 9.67
CA GLU A 484 3.76 -20.98 10.19
C GLU A 484 2.73 -20.81 9.08
N LEU A 485 3.11 -20.28 7.92
CA LEU A 485 2.22 -20.18 6.75
C LEU A 485 1.70 -21.56 6.32
N ALA A 486 2.56 -22.58 6.33
CA ALA A 486 2.19 -23.93 5.96
C ALA A 486 1.09 -24.50 6.88
N LYS A 487 1.18 -24.26 8.20
CA LYS A 487 0.11 -24.65 9.13
C LYS A 487 -1.23 -24.02 8.75
N VAL A 488 -1.24 -22.72 8.44
CA VAL A 488 -2.46 -22.02 8.02
C VAL A 488 -3.01 -22.58 6.71
N ILE A 489 -2.13 -22.82 5.73
CA ILE A 489 -2.56 -23.42 4.44
C ILE A 489 -3.16 -24.81 4.68
N HIS A 490 -2.52 -25.68 5.46
CA HIS A 490 -3.05 -26.99 5.77
C HIS A 490 -4.42 -26.91 6.46
N GLU A 491 -4.59 -26.01 7.43
CA GLU A 491 -5.88 -25.81 8.10
C GLU A 491 -6.98 -25.30 7.17
N LEU A 492 -6.63 -24.45 6.21
CA LEU A 492 -7.60 -23.91 5.25
C LEU A 492 -7.89 -24.86 4.08
N THR A 493 -6.96 -25.76 3.79
CA THR A 493 -7.07 -26.74 2.68
C THR A 493 -7.38 -28.16 3.14
N ASP A 494 -7.40 -28.40 4.46
CA ASP A 494 -7.63 -29.71 5.07
C ASP A 494 -9.09 -30.19 4.87
N PRO A 495 -9.36 -31.41 4.95
CA PRO A 495 -9.18 -32.62 4.13
C PRO A 495 -10.07 -32.71 2.90
N VAL A 496 -10.78 -31.63 2.53
CA VAL A 496 -11.70 -31.64 1.37
C VAL A 496 -10.93 -31.64 0.04
N LEU A 497 -9.79 -30.98 -0.02
CA LEU A 497 -8.95 -30.96 -1.25
C LEU A 497 -8.18 -32.27 -1.47
N ASP A 498 -7.79 -32.98 -0.41
CA ASP A 498 -7.24 -34.34 -0.57
C ASP A 498 -8.31 -35.32 -1.01
N ARG A 499 -9.57 -35.15 -0.59
CA ARG A 499 -10.71 -35.92 -1.07
C ARG A 499 -11.18 -35.51 -2.47
N LEU A 500 -11.03 -34.24 -2.87
CA LEU A 500 -11.31 -33.78 -4.25
C LEU A 500 -10.37 -34.39 -5.29
N ASN A 501 -9.19 -34.87 -4.87
CA ASN A 501 -8.24 -35.58 -5.75
C ASN A 501 -8.42 -37.12 -5.74
N GLU A 502 -9.14 -37.66 -4.76
CA GLU A 502 -9.40 -39.12 -4.64
C GLU A 502 -10.89 -39.50 -4.71
N GLU A 503 -11.81 -38.64 -4.27
CA GLU A 503 -13.25 -38.80 -4.41
C GLU A 503 -13.91 -37.43 -4.61
N THR A 504 -14.81 -37.32 -5.59
CA THR A 504 -15.68 -36.15 -5.75
C THR A 504 -16.43 -35.88 -4.43
N PRO A 505 -16.45 -34.66 -3.87
CA PRO A 505 -17.22 -34.35 -2.67
C PRO A 505 -18.67 -34.77 -2.90
N THR A 506 -19.27 -35.36 -1.91
CA THR A 506 -20.71 -35.67 -1.98
C THR A 506 -21.46 -34.35 -1.82
N TRP A 507 -21.74 -33.71 -2.95
CA TRP A 507 -22.59 -32.53 -2.98
C TRP A 507 -23.98 -32.90 -2.50
N LEU A 508 -24.62 -32.04 -1.73
CA LEU A 508 -26.01 -32.25 -1.37
C LEU A 508 -26.86 -32.13 -2.63
N SER A 509 -27.71 -33.16 -2.87
CA SER A 509 -28.72 -33.09 -3.92
C SER A 509 -29.84 -32.11 -3.54
N THR A 510 -30.66 -31.75 -4.52
CA THR A 510 -31.87 -30.94 -4.32
C THR A 510 -32.70 -31.43 -3.15
N GLU A 511 -32.92 -32.75 -3.04
CA GLU A 511 -33.71 -33.37 -1.97
C GLU A 511 -33.01 -33.22 -0.60
N GLN A 512 -31.69 -33.36 -0.57
CA GLN A 512 -30.92 -33.24 0.67
C GLN A 512 -30.86 -31.76 1.13
N ILE A 513 -30.69 -30.81 0.23
CA ILE A 513 -30.75 -29.36 0.56
C ILE A 513 -32.14 -29.01 1.11
N ALA A 514 -33.21 -29.54 0.46
CA ALA A 514 -34.59 -29.33 0.91
C ALA A 514 -34.90 -29.93 2.30
N GLN A 515 -34.15 -30.97 2.73
CA GLN A 515 -34.27 -31.54 4.07
C GLN A 515 -33.45 -30.81 5.14
N VAL A 516 -32.33 -30.23 4.73
CA VAL A 516 -31.33 -29.71 5.67
C VAL A 516 -31.53 -28.21 5.96
N MET A 517 -31.86 -27.42 4.94
CA MET A 517 -31.86 -25.96 5.03
C MET A 517 -33.11 -25.35 5.69
N PRO A 518 -34.33 -25.83 5.43
CA PRO A 518 -35.52 -25.23 6.04
C PRO A 518 -35.48 -25.23 7.57
N ASP A 519 -35.93 -24.13 8.16
CA ASP A 519 -36.03 -23.90 9.60
C ASP A 519 -34.72 -24.17 10.37
N SER A 520 -33.60 -23.79 9.73
CA SER A 520 -32.26 -23.87 10.30
C SER A 520 -31.66 -22.46 10.52
N THR A 521 -30.70 -22.39 11.43
CA THR A 521 -29.87 -21.21 11.61
C THR A 521 -28.44 -21.53 11.22
N LEU A 522 -27.88 -20.72 10.33
CA LEU A 522 -26.51 -20.82 9.87
C LEU A 522 -25.65 -19.82 10.65
N LEU A 523 -24.70 -20.31 11.43
CA LEU A 523 -23.75 -19.49 12.16
C LEU A 523 -22.46 -19.39 11.37
N CYS A 524 -22.17 -18.20 10.88
CA CYS A 524 -21.08 -17.94 9.95
C CYS A 524 -20.18 -16.80 10.45
N ARG A 525 -19.08 -16.58 9.74
CA ARG A 525 -18.26 -15.37 9.88
C ARG A 525 -18.14 -14.67 8.56
N THR A 526 -18.15 -13.34 8.59
CA THR A 526 -17.86 -12.52 7.39
C THR A 526 -16.42 -12.72 6.95
N ALA A 527 -16.08 -12.25 5.75
CA ALA A 527 -14.69 -12.23 5.28
C ALA A 527 -13.74 -11.43 6.21
N TYR A 528 -14.28 -10.58 7.08
CA TYR A 528 -13.55 -9.79 8.08
C TYR A 528 -13.51 -10.46 9.47
N GLY A 529 -14.12 -11.65 9.62
CA GLY A 529 -14.14 -12.44 10.85
C GLY A 529 -15.26 -12.10 11.81
N ASP A 530 -16.09 -11.11 11.47
CA ASP A 530 -17.22 -10.74 12.31
C ASP A 530 -18.29 -11.84 12.26
N PRO A 531 -18.90 -12.20 13.38
CA PRO A 531 -19.94 -13.21 13.41
C PRO A 531 -21.21 -12.70 12.71
N TYR A 532 -21.85 -13.58 11.97
CA TYR A 532 -23.21 -13.35 11.48
C TYR A 532 -24.02 -14.64 11.49
N SER A 533 -25.31 -14.51 11.62
CA SER A 533 -26.26 -15.61 11.55
C SER A 533 -27.25 -15.41 10.41
N VAL A 534 -27.71 -16.51 9.84
CA VAL A 534 -28.76 -16.51 8.82
C VAL A 534 -29.84 -17.51 9.24
N GLU A 535 -31.03 -17.02 9.51
CA GLU A 535 -32.23 -17.84 9.72
C GLU A 535 -32.82 -18.19 8.35
N VAL A 536 -32.94 -19.46 8.08
CA VAL A 536 -33.46 -20.02 6.82
C VAL A 536 -34.87 -20.56 7.07
N HIS A 537 -35.89 -19.86 6.62
CA HIS A 537 -37.27 -20.26 6.82
C HIS A 537 -37.79 -21.18 5.71
N ALA A 538 -38.67 -22.13 6.06
CA ALA A 538 -39.26 -23.08 5.12
C ALA A 538 -40.10 -22.40 4.01
N ASP A 539 -40.57 -21.19 4.23
CA ASP A 539 -41.32 -20.38 3.25
C ASP A 539 -40.44 -19.71 2.19
N GLY A 540 -39.11 -19.96 2.20
CA GLY A 540 -38.16 -19.38 1.25
C GLY A 540 -37.58 -18.02 1.69
N ARG A 541 -37.89 -17.55 2.87
CA ARG A 541 -37.36 -16.29 3.43
C ARG A 541 -36.04 -16.51 4.15
N LEU A 542 -35.16 -15.53 4.07
CA LEU A 542 -33.92 -15.42 4.84
C LEU A 542 -33.95 -14.20 5.75
N VAL A 543 -33.42 -14.34 6.96
CA VAL A 543 -33.15 -13.22 7.86
C VAL A 543 -31.70 -13.30 8.31
N GLY A 544 -30.91 -12.29 7.94
CA GLY A 544 -29.51 -12.18 8.30
C GLY A 544 -29.29 -11.18 9.42
N LYS A 545 -28.41 -11.51 10.37
CA LYS A 545 -28.00 -10.64 11.48
C LYS A 545 -26.47 -10.68 11.58
N ALA A 546 -25.81 -9.52 11.47
CA ALA A 546 -24.36 -9.41 11.53
C ALA A 546 -23.91 -8.45 12.63
N GLY A 547 -22.66 -8.62 13.09
CA GLY A 547 -22.09 -7.85 14.21
C GLY A 547 -22.31 -8.51 15.56
N TYR A 548 -21.50 -8.11 16.55
CA TYR A 548 -21.56 -8.66 17.91
C TYR A 548 -22.84 -8.31 18.67
N ALA A 549 -23.50 -7.21 18.32
CA ALA A 549 -24.78 -6.79 18.88
C ALA A 549 -25.94 -6.88 17.86
N HIS A 550 -25.76 -7.60 16.75
CA HIS A 550 -26.75 -7.73 15.67
C HIS A 550 -27.22 -6.38 15.09
N GLU A 551 -26.26 -5.43 14.97
CA GLU A 551 -26.57 -4.06 14.53
C GLU A 551 -26.92 -3.97 13.05
N ASP A 552 -26.47 -4.91 12.24
CA ASP A 552 -26.74 -4.96 10.80
C ASP A 552 -27.64 -6.17 10.49
N CYS A 553 -28.84 -5.89 10.01
CA CYS A 553 -29.83 -6.89 9.65
C CYS A 553 -30.27 -6.73 8.19
N ASP A 554 -30.45 -7.84 7.49
CA ASP A 554 -31.04 -7.85 6.16
C ASP A 554 -32.02 -9.00 5.98
N GLU A 555 -32.95 -8.82 5.06
CA GLU A 555 -33.90 -9.84 4.64
C GLU A 555 -33.56 -10.29 3.23
N GLY A 556 -33.84 -11.55 2.94
CA GLY A 556 -33.60 -12.13 1.63
C GLY A 556 -34.53 -13.25 1.30
N SER A 557 -34.29 -13.88 0.17
CA SER A 557 -34.99 -15.10 -0.26
C SER A 557 -34.00 -16.17 -0.65
N TRP A 558 -34.40 -17.43 -0.50
CA TRP A 558 -33.64 -18.57 -0.93
C TRP A 558 -34.52 -19.57 -1.70
N TRP A 559 -33.88 -20.34 -2.58
CA TRP A 559 -34.52 -21.42 -3.34
C TRP A 559 -33.45 -22.45 -3.74
N ILE A 560 -33.89 -23.56 -4.32
CA ILE A 560 -33.01 -24.61 -4.82
C ILE A 560 -33.18 -24.67 -6.33
N GLU A 561 -32.06 -24.75 -7.04
CA GLU A 561 -32.02 -24.84 -8.50
C GLU A 561 -30.80 -25.69 -8.92
N ASP A 562 -31.03 -26.79 -9.65
CA ASP A 562 -29.98 -27.69 -10.19
C ASP A 562 -28.93 -28.09 -9.13
N ASP A 563 -29.36 -28.66 -8.01
CA ASP A 563 -28.53 -29.04 -6.86
C ASP A 563 -27.74 -27.93 -6.21
N HIS A 564 -28.14 -26.70 -6.45
CA HIS A 564 -27.55 -25.53 -5.81
C HIS A 564 -28.51 -24.90 -4.81
N TRP A 565 -27.97 -24.49 -3.67
CA TRP A 565 -28.63 -23.56 -2.77
C TRP A 565 -28.45 -22.14 -3.29
N CYS A 566 -29.53 -21.51 -3.69
CA CYS A 566 -29.55 -20.15 -4.25
C CYS A 566 -30.09 -19.17 -3.22
N ARG A 567 -29.52 -17.97 -3.19
CA ARG A 567 -29.99 -16.89 -2.32
C ARG A 567 -29.92 -15.54 -2.98
N ARG A 568 -30.79 -14.63 -2.50
CA ARG A 568 -30.75 -13.22 -2.86
C ARG A 568 -31.09 -12.38 -1.64
N TRP A 569 -30.20 -11.46 -1.26
CA TRP A 569 -30.41 -10.49 -0.21
C TRP A 569 -31.07 -9.24 -0.74
N LYS A 570 -31.73 -8.47 0.12
CA LYS A 570 -32.34 -7.18 -0.23
C LYS A 570 -31.27 -6.07 -0.37
N ASN A 571 -30.35 -6.00 0.58
CA ASN A 571 -29.27 -5.01 0.65
C ASN A 571 -27.88 -5.64 0.68
N TRP A 572 -27.69 -6.74 1.44
CA TRP A 572 -26.40 -7.42 1.50
C TRP A 572 -26.00 -7.95 0.13
N SER A 573 -24.70 -7.96 -0.14
CA SER A 573 -24.18 -8.35 -1.44
C SER A 573 -24.79 -7.55 -2.61
N TYR A 574 -25.17 -6.30 -2.36
CA TYR A 574 -25.79 -5.40 -3.35
C TYR A 574 -27.06 -5.95 -4.00
N GLY A 575 -27.77 -6.87 -3.34
CA GLY A 575 -28.97 -7.51 -3.87
C GLY A 575 -28.71 -8.51 -4.99
N GLU A 576 -27.47 -8.92 -5.19
CA GLU A 576 -27.11 -9.91 -6.22
C GLU A 576 -27.57 -11.32 -5.83
N THR A 577 -27.98 -12.09 -6.85
CA THR A 577 -28.28 -13.51 -6.71
C THR A 577 -26.98 -14.29 -6.65
N ALA A 578 -26.86 -15.21 -5.69
CA ALA A 578 -25.73 -16.10 -5.57
C ALA A 578 -26.21 -17.56 -5.51
N ARG A 579 -25.49 -18.48 -6.18
CA ARG A 579 -25.75 -19.92 -6.19
C ARG A 579 -24.54 -20.67 -5.69
N PHE A 580 -24.77 -21.76 -4.96
CA PHE A 580 -23.72 -22.50 -4.29
C PHE A 580 -23.97 -24.00 -4.30
N LEU A 581 -22.96 -24.77 -4.67
CA LEU A 581 -22.85 -26.18 -4.32
C LEU A 581 -22.61 -26.28 -2.81
N THR A 582 -23.30 -27.19 -2.15
CA THR A 582 -23.31 -27.32 -0.68
C THR A 582 -22.77 -28.68 -0.25
N VAL A 583 -21.91 -28.66 0.76
CA VAL A 583 -21.41 -29.88 1.44
C VAL A 583 -21.75 -29.79 2.91
N LEU A 584 -22.21 -30.87 3.52
CA LEU A 584 -22.52 -30.98 4.95
C LEU A 584 -21.77 -32.18 5.54
N GLU A 585 -20.95 -31.92 6.57
CA GLU A 585 -20.25 -32.92 7.36
C GLU A 585 -20.59 -32.73 8.84
N GLY A 586 -21.43 -33.56 9.39
CA GLY A 586 -21.97 -33.39 10.74
C GLY A 586 -22.82 -32.11 10.82
N ASP A 587 -22.41 -31.15 11.60
CA ASP A 587 -23.00 -29.82 11.72
C ASP A 587 -22.25 -28.74 10.93
N GLN A 588 -21.12 -29.06 10.31
CA GLN A 588 -20.32 -28.16 9.50
C GLN A 588 -20.86 -28.09 8.08
N ILE A 589 -21.24 -26.87 7.64
CA ILE A 589 -21.73 -26.62 6.29
C ILE A 589 -20.75 -25.75 5.52
N ARG A 590 -20.55 -26.04 4.23
CA ARG A 590 -19.65 -25.32 3.34
C ARG A 590 -20.33 -25.03 2.02
N TRP A 591 -20.09 -23.84 1.49
CA TRP A 591 -20.63 -23.38 0.22
C TRP A 591 -19.53 -23.12 -0.78
N TYR A 592 -19.69 -23.65 -1.98
CA TYR A 592 -18.77 -23.49 -3.08
C TYR A 592 -19.48 -22.82 -4.26
N LYS A 593 -18.77 -21.98 -5.01
CA LYS A 593 -19.24 -21.47 -6.29
C LYS A 593 -19.10 -22.53 -7.39
N ASP A 594 -19.69 -22.29 -8.57
CA ASP A 594 -19.61 -23.19 -9.73
C ASP A 594 -18.17 -23.48 -10.19
N ASP A 595 -17.23 -22.62 -9.89
CA ASP A 595 -15.80 -22.78 -10.12
C ASP A 595 -15.09 -23.61 -9.03
N LEU A 596 -15.86 -24.24 -8.14
CA LEU A 596 -15.40 -25.05 -7.00
C LEU A 596 -14.59 -24.25 -5.96
N ILE A 597 -14.67 -22.92 -5.97
CA ILE A 597 -14.05 -22.08 -4.96
C ILE A 597 -14.93 -22.03 -3.72
N LEU A 598 -14.36 -22.35 -2.55
CA LEU A 598 -15.03 -22.20 -1.26
C LEU A 598 -15.45 -20.76 -1.04
N PHE A 599 -16.74 -20.50 -1.00
CA PHE A 599 -17.28 -19.17 -0.74
C PHE A 599 -17.32 -18.84 0.74
N ASN A 600 -17.86 -19.77 1.55
CA ASN A 600 -17.95 -19.63 3.00
C ASN A 600 -18.16 -20.98 3.68
N ARG A 601 -17.99 -20.99 5.01
CA ARG A 601 -18.27 -22.11 5.90
C ARG A 601 -19.02 -21.65 7.13
N GLY A 602 -19.78 -22.53 7.73
CA GLY A 602 -20.55 -22.23 8.95
C GLY A 602 -20.96 -23.49 9.69
N VAL A 603 -21.64 -23.29 10.80
CA VAL A 603 -22.29 -24.35 11.57
C VAL A 603 -23.79 -24.22 11.33
N ILE A 604 -24.45 -25.33 11.00
CA ILE A 604 -25.90 -25.38 10.87
C ILE A 604 -26.51 -25.89 12.17
N VAL A 605 -27.40 -25.10 12.74
CA VAL A 605 -28.14 -25.43 13.97
C VAL A 605 -29.61 -25.63 13.59
N ARG A 606 -30.15 -26.80 13.89
CA ARG A 606 -31.55 -27.13 13.61
C ARG A 606 -32.41 -26.89 14.85
N GLY A 607 -33.53 -26.20 14.71
CA GLY A 607 -34.60 -26.16 15.72
C GLY A 607 -34.41 -25.18 16.86
N LEU A 608 -33.91 -23.98 16.62
CA LEU A 608 -34.00 -22.86 17.58
C LEU A 608 -34.95 -21.78 17.02
N GLY A 609 -36.26 -22.01 17.22
CA GLY A 609 -37.19 -20.90 17.27
C GLY A 609 -36.93 -20.09 18.54
N ALA A 610 -36.72 -18.77 18.39
CA ALA A 610 -36.69 -17.72 19.41
C ALA A 610 -36.07 -18.13 20.76
N ASP A 611 -34.83 -17.81 21.00
CA ASP A 611 -34.03 -17.58 22.18
C ASP A 611 -32.67 -18.29 22.10
N ALA A 612 -31.71 -17.62 21.49
CA ALA A 612 -30.31 -17.99 21.65
C ALA A 612 -29.79 -17.36 22.96
N PRO A 613 -29.25 -18.15 23.91
CA PRO A 613 -28.57 -17.59 25.06
C PRO A 613 -27.29 -16.88 24.61
N GLY A 614 -27.10 -15.68 25.10
CA GLY A 614 -25.85 -14.95 25.01
C GLY A 614 -24.71 -15.82 25.54
N ASP A 615 -23.65 -15.90 24.77
CA ASP A 615 -22.45 -16.65 25.11
C ASP A 615 -21.68 -15.96 26.24
N ASP A 616 -22.08 -16.32 27.49
CA ASP A 616 -21.37 -16.03 28.72
C ASP A 616 -20.55 -17.26 29.13
N THR A 617 -19.45 -17.53 28.40
CA THR A 617 -18.40 -18.42 28.92
C THR A 617 -17.03 -18.03 28.39
N ALA A 618 -16.49 -16.97 28.94
CA ALA A 618 -15.06 -16.77 29.03
C ALA A 618 -14.73 -16.55 30.52
N HIS A 619 -14.25 -17.58 31.14
CA HIS A 619 -13.34 -17.63 32.29
C HIS A 619 -13.60 -18.87 33.15
N THR A 620 -12.82 -19.90 32.90
CA THR A 620 -12.28 -20.68 34.03
C THR A 620 -10.86 -21.11 33.67
N SER A 621 -9.94 -20.52 34.40
CA SER A 621 -8.58 -20.98 34.64
C SER A 621 -8.57 -22.38 35.23
N THR A 622 -7.61 -23.23 34.84
CA THR A 622 -6.77 -23.92 35.83
C THR A 622 -5.70 -24.79 35.16
N SER A 623 -4.51 -24.63 35.73
CA SER A 623 -3.28 -25.45 35.79
C SER A 623 -2.61 -25.81 34.47
#